data_fb51919e658ada464c3aec9d5f54e867
#
_entry.id   fb51919e658ada464c3aec9d5f54e867
#
_cell.length_a   1.000
_cell.length_b   1.000
_cell.length_c   1.000
_cell.angle_alpha   90.00
_cell.angle_beta   90.00
_cell.angle_gamma   90.00
#
_symmetry.space_group_name_H-M   'P 1'
#
loop_
_entity.id
_entity.type
_entity.pdbx_description
1 polymer ?
#
loop_
_entity_poly.entity_id
_entity_poly.type
_entity_poly.pdbx_seq_one_letter_code
_entity_poly.pdbx_strand_id
1 'polypeptide(L)'
;PLLIFDLGTANTVCVIDKNKNYIGGMIYPGIGVSLDSLTAHASQLGGISIEAPEHMIGKNTTECMKSGLIYSSAAAIDRLQEQLGGEATVIATGGLAKKIVPHCRREIILDDDLLLKGLAIIYKKNRK
;
A
#
# COMPACT_ATOMS: atom_id res chain seq x y z
N PRO A 1 -12.57 -10.86 8.35
CA PRO A 1 -11.88 -9.57 8.54
C PRO A 1 -11.59 -8.86 7.22
N LEU A 2 -11.45 -7.55 7.30
CA LEU A 2 -11.18 -6.70 6.15
C LEU A 2 -9.95 -5.84 6.43
N LEU A 3 -9.00 -5.84 5.50
CA LEU A 3 -7.85 -4.97 5.50
C LEU A 3 -8.01 -3.95 4.38
N ILE A 4 -7.89 -2.67 4.72
CA ILE A 4 -7.94 -1.60 3.74
C ILE A 4 -6.59 -0.89 3.75
N PHE A 5 -5.88 -0.97 2.62
CA PHE A 5 -4.61 -0.28 2.41
C PHE A 5 -4.83 0.94 1.52
N ASP A 6 -4.48 2.10 2.02
CA ASP A 6 -4.42 3.32 1.23
C ASP A 6 -2.94 3.60 0.93
N LEU A 7 -2.55 3.38 -0.31
CA LEU A 7 -1.15 3.43 -0.76
C LEU A 7 -0.90 4.74 -1.49
N GLY A 8 -0.55 5.75 -0.70
CA GLY A 8 -0.34 7.12 -1.17
C GLY A 8 0.94 7.74 -0.64
N THR A 9 0.89 9.02 -0.27
CA THR A 9 2.02 9.74 0.33
C THR A 9 2.46 9.05 1.62
N ALA A 10 1.53 8.83 2.55
CA ALA A 10 1.70 7.87 3.63
C ALA A 10 0.86 6.65 3.27
N ASN A 11 1.34 5.48 3.61
CA ASN A 11 0.55 4.27 3.51
C ASN A 11 -0.19 4.07 4.82
N THR A 12 -1.50 3.93 4.75
CA THR A 12 -2.32 3.66 5.92
C THR A 12 -3.03 2.34 5.78
N VAL A 13 -3.22 1.67 6.89
CA VAL A 13 -3.93 0.40 6.95
C VAL A 13 -5.04 0.51 7.98
N CYS A 14 -6.25 0.14 7.59
CA CYS A 14 -7.38 0.01 8.51
C CYS A 14 -7.76 -1.45 8.61
N VAL A 15 -7.95 -1.92 9.83
CA VAL A 15 -8.36 -3.31 10.09
C VAL A 15 -9.77 -3.31 10.64
N ILE A 16 -10.64 -4.05 9.99
CA ILE A 16 -12.04 -4.20 10.38
C ILE A 16 -12.28 -5.69 10.68
N ASP A 17 -12.79 -5.97 11.87
CA ASP A 17 -13.02 -7.35 12.29
C ASP A 17 -14.28 -7.94 11.63
N LYS A 18 -14.52 -9.23 11.92
CA LYS A 18 -15.69 -9.94 11.38
C LYS A 18 -17.03 -9.36 11.83
N ASN A 19 -17.03 -8.60 12.92
CA ASN A 19 -18.22 -7.94 13.47
C ASN A 19 -18.39 -6.51 12.95
N LYS A 20 -17.60 -6.11 11.94
CA LYS A 20 -17.63 -4.79 11.32
C LYS A 20 -17.14 -3.66 12.23
N ASN A 21 -16.30 -4.00 13.21
CA ASN A 21 -15.67 -3.02 14.08
C ASN A 21 -14.29 -2.64 13.57
N TYR A 22 -14.01 -1.33 13.53
CA TYR A 22 -12.66 -0.85 13.30
C TYR A 22 -11.82 -1.13 14.55
N ILE A 23 -10.79 -1.94 14.41
CA ILE A 23 -9.97 -2.38 15.55
C ILE A 23 -8.57 -1.77 15.58
N GLY A 24 -8.25 -0.92 14.62
CA GLY A 24 -6.95 -0.27 14.56
C GLY A 24 -6.30 -0.39 13.19
N GLY A 25 -5.04 -0.05 13.12
CA GLY A 25 -4.33 -0.07 11.86
C GLY A 25 -2.87 0.24 11.99
N MET A 26 -2.27 0.63 10.87
CA MET A 26 -0.86 1.00 10.77
C MET A 26 -0.72 2.23 9.89
N ILE A 27 0.33 3.01 10.15
CA ILE A 27 0.75 4.10 9.28
C ILE A 27 2.24 3.93 9.03
N TYR A 28 2.65 3.96 7.80
CA TYR A 28 4.07 3.88 7.44
C TYR A 28 4.35 4.70 6.18
N PRO A 29 5.61 5.06 5.91
CA PRO A 29 5.94 5.90 4.76
C PRO A 29 5.54 5.24 3.44
N GLY A 30 4.89 6.01 2.56
CA GLY A 30 4.62 5.58 1.20
C GLY A 30 5.88 5.61 0.33
N ILE A 31 5.78 5.06 -0.87
CA ILE A 31 6.95 4.97 -1.78
C ILE A 31 7.49 6.34 -2.15
N GLY A 32 6.61 7.31 -2.42
CA GLY A 32 7.03 8.66 -2.79
C GLY A 32 7.84 9.34 -1.70
N VAL A 33 7.34 9.29 -0.45
CA VAL A 33 8.05 9.84 0.72
C VAL A 33 9.36 9.10 0.94
N SER A 34 9.36 7.78 0.81
CA SER A 34 10.57 6.96 0.97
C SER A 34 11.62 7.31 -0.08
N LEU A 35 11.22 7.46 -1.33
CA LEU A 35 12.12 7.87 -2.42
C LEU A 35 12.69 9.26 -2.16
N ASP A 36 11.86 10.22 -1.78
CA ASP A 36 12.30 11.58 -1.48
C ASP A 36 13.29 11.60 -0.33
N SER A 37 13.05 10.80 0.72
CA SER A 37 13.94 10.67 1.85
C SER A 37 15.28 10.08 1.45
N LEU A 38 15.30 9.04 0.67
CA LEU A 38 16.54 8.44 0.16
C LEU A 38 17.32 9.43 -0.71
N THR A 39 16.65 10.16 -1.57
CA THR A 39 17.26 11.17 -2.44
C THR A 39 17.86 12.33 -1.61
N ALA A 40 17.14 12.77 -0.58
CA ALA A 40 17.59 13.88 0.27
C ALA A 40 18.79 13.53 1.15
N HIS A 41 18.88 12.28 1.62
CA HIS A 41 19.91 11.84 2.57
C HIS A 41 21.06 11.07 1.93
N ALA A 42 20.91 10.66 0.66
CA ALA A 42 21.94 9.96 -0.09
C ALA A 42 21.98 10.56 -1.50
N SER A 43 22.85 11.52 -1.71
CA SER A 43 22.90 12.33 -2.93
C SER A 43 23.10 11.54 -4.22
N GLN A 44 23.59 10.31 -4.13
CA GLN A 44 23.78 9.44 -5.28
C GLN A 44 22.52 8.60 -5.63
N LEU A 45 21.50 8.70 -4.79
CA LEU A 45 20.28 7.92 -4.91
C LEU A 45 19.13 8.83 -5.34
N GLY A 46 18.99 9.09 -6.62
CA GLY A 46 17.90 9.94 -7.11
C GLY A 46 17.59 9.71 -8.56
N GLY A 47 16.52 10.36 -9.03
CA GLY A 47 16.17 10.36 -10.44
C GLY A 47 15.61 9.05 -10.97
N ILE A 48 15.05 8.18 -10.12
CA ILE A 48 14.43 6.94 -10.55
C ILE A 48 12.91 7.08 -10.66
N SER A 49 12.31 6.31 -11.54
CA SER A 49 10.86 6.18 -11.62
C SER A 49 10.36 5.12 -10.63
N ILE A 50 9.13 5.28 -10.13
CA ILE A 50 8.53 4.31 -9.23
C ILE A 50 7.92 3.18 -10.07
N GLU A 51 8.71 2.15 -10.29
CA GLU A 51 8.32 0.96 -11.07
C GLU A 51 9.08 -0.25 -10.54
N ALA A 52 8.48 -1.43 -10.69
CA ALA A 52 9.17 -2.65 -10.31
C ALA A 52 10.36 -2.90 -11.25
N PRO A 53 11.49 -3.38 -10.72
CA PRO A 53 12.60 -3.81 -11.56
C PRO A 53 12.27 -5.14 -12.25
N GLU A 54 13.09 -5.51 -13.23
CA GLU A 54 12.96 -6.79 -13.91
C GLU A 54 13.13 -7.97 -12.93
N HIS A 55 14.04 -7.83 -11.98
CA HIS A 55 14.31 -8.86 -10.98
C HIS A 55 14.20 -8.29 -9.56
N MET A 56 13.67 -9.09 -8.64
CA MET A 56 13.55 -8.70 -7.24
C MET A 56 14.91 -8.36 -6.62
N ILE A 57 15.93 -9.14 -6.94
CA ILE A 57 17.30 -8.85 -6.49
C ILE A 57 17.97 -7.98 -7.55
N GLY A 58 18.11 -6.70 -7.24
CA GLY A 58 18.69 -5.72 -8.15
C GLY A 58 20.21 -5.90 -8.28
N LYS A 59 20.75 -5.60 -9.45
CA LYS A 59 22.18 -5.73 -9.76
C LYS A 59 22.89 -4.40 -9.90
N ASN A 60 22.16 -3.30 -9.80
CA ASN A 60 22.72 -1.96 -9.82
C ASN A 60 21.88 -1.08 -8.89
N THR A 61 22.35 0.14 -8.60
CA THR A 61 21.69 1.04 -7.65
C THR A 61 20.24 1.31 -8.02
N THR A 62 19.96 1.59 -9.28
CA THR A 62 18.59 1.88 -9.75
C THR A 62 17.65 0.70 -9.51
N GLU A 63 18.06 -0.50 -9.90
CA GLU A 63 17.26 -1.71 -9.67
C GLU A 63 17.07 -2.00 -8.17
N CYS A 64 18.13 -1.82 -7.38
CA CYS A 64 18.07 -2.03 -5.93
C CYS A 64 17.07 -1.08 -5.27
N MET A 65 17.05 0.19 -5.67
CA MET A 65 16.10 1.16 -5.16
C MET A 65 14.66 0.83 -5.57
N LYS A 66 14.45 0.54 -6.84
CA LYS A 66 13.12 0.16 -7.34
C LYS A 66 12.59 -1.09 -6.61
N SER A 67 13.44 -2.10 -6.48
CA SER A 67 13.10 -3.33 -5.77
C SER A 67 12.73 -3.06 -4.32
N GLY A 68 13.56 -2.33 -3.59
CA GLY A 68 13.32 -2.01 -2.19
C GLY A 68 12.02 -1.26 -1.97
N LEU A 69 11.75 -0.28 -2.80
CA LEU A 69 10.53 0.53 -2.68
C LEU A 69 9.25 -0.28 -2.96
N ILE A 70 9.24 -1.05 -4.04
CA ILE A 70 8.06 -1.82 -4.43
C ILE A 70 7.86 -3.03 -3.50
N TYR A 71 8.89 -3.83 -3.30
CA TYR A 71 8.75 -5.08 -2.56
C TYR A 71 8.61 -4.88 -1.06
N SER A 72 9.16 -3.81 -0.49
CA SER A 72 8.91 -3.51 0.93
C SER A 72 7.43 -3.20 1.20
N SER A 73 6.79 -2.47 0.29
CA SER A 73 5.36 -2.19 0.40
C SER A 73 4.51 -3.45 0.20
N ALA A 74 4.84 -4.27 -0.79
CA ALA A 74 4.14 -5.53 -1.02
C ALA A 74 4.32 -6.49 0.16
N ALA A 75 5.52 -6.56 0.73
CA ALA A 75 5.81 -7.40 1.87
C ALA A 75 5.02 -7.00 3.12
N ALA A 76 4.79 -5.71 3.34
CA ALA A 76 3.97 -5.24 4.45
C ALA A 76 2.53 -5.75 4.34
N ILE A 77 1.98 -5.72 3.14
CA ILE A 77 0.64 -6.25 2.88
C ILE A 77 0.59 -7.76 3.14
N ASP A 78 1.56 -8.48 2.58
CA ASP A 78 1.64 -9.93 2.73
C ASP A 78 1.79 -10.33 4.21
N ARG A 79 2.66 -9.63 4.94
CA ARG A 79 2.90 -9.94 6.36
C ARG A 79 1.68 -9.72 7.23
N LEU A 80 0.94 -8.65 6.99
CA LEU A 80 -0.26 -8.36 7.77
C LEU A 80 -1.37 -9.35 7.44
N GLN A 81 -1.53 -9.72 6.18
CA GLN A 81 -2.47 -10.76 5.76
C GLN A 81 -2.16 -12.10 6.44
N GLU A 82 -0.89 -12.47 6.48
CA GLU A 82 -0.42 -13.67 7.16
C GLU A 82 -0.70 -13.63 8.66
N GLN A 83 -0.51 -12.47 9.29
CA GLN A 83 -0.77 -12.27 10.72
C GLN A 83 -2.25 -12.53 11.06
N LEU A 84 -3.15 -12.25 10.15
CA LEU A 84 -4.59 -12.48 10.34
C LEU A 84 -5.04 -13.87 9.82
N GLY A 85 -4.12 -14.80 9.66
CA GLY A 85 -4.40 -16.17 9.25
C GLY A 85 -4.76 -16.35 7.80
N GLY A 86 -4.54 -15.33 6.97
CA GLY A 86 -4.81 -15.38 5.54
C GLY A 86 -6.29 -15.35 5.15
N GLU A 87 -7.20 -15.16 6.09
CA GLU A 87 -8.64 -15.16 5.85
C GLU A 87 -9.20 -13.76 5.56
N ALA A 88 -8.40 -12.73 5.75
CA ALA A 88 -8.85 -11.36 5.54
C ALA A 88 -9.03 -11.05 4.06
N THR A 89 -10.12 -10.36 3.73
CA THR A 89 -10.27 -9.72 2.44
C THR A 89 -9.42 -8.46 2.44
N VAL A 90 -8.64 -8.25 1.40
CA VAL A 90 -7.77 -7.09 1.28
C VAL A 90 -8.23 -6.20 0.14
N ILE A 91 -8.45 -4.92 0.45
CA ILE A 91 -8.74 -3.90 -0.54
C ILE A 91 -7.60 -2.89 -0.51
N ALA A 92 -7.10 -2.53 -1.68
CA ALA A 92 -6.11 -1.49 -1.83
C ALA A 92 -6.67 -0.34 -2.64
N THR A 93 -6.39 0.87 -2.17
CA THR A 93 -6.72 2.13 -2.84
C THR A 93 -5.48 3.04 -2.81
N GLY A 94 -5.58 4.21 -3.41
CA GLY A 94 -4.48 5.16 -3.46
C GLY A 94 -3.73 5.15 -4.78
N GLY A 95 -2.97 6.22 -5.02
CA GLY A 95 -2.33 6.46 -6.31
C GLY A 95 -1.26 5.45 -6.72
N LEU A 96 -0.67 4.73 -5.78
CA LEU A 96 0.40 3.75 -6.04
C LEU A 96 -0.05 2.30 -5.91
N ALA A 97 -1.33 2.06 -5.60
CA ALA A 97 -1.83 0.71 -5.40
C ALA A 97 -1.59 -0.20 -6.61
N LYS A 98 -1.82 0.30 -7.82
CA LYS A 98 -1.64 -0.47 -9.05
C LYS A 98 -0.21 -0.93 -9.29
N LYS A 99 0.77 -0.23 -8.73
CA LYS A 99 2.19 -0.56 -8.87
C LYS A 99 2.66 -1.57 -7.82
N ILE A 100 1.97 -1.66 -6.71
CA ILE A 100 2.36 -2.51 -5.56
C ILE A 100 1.63 -3.84 -5.59
N VAL A 101 0.32 -3.82 -5.81
CA VAL A 101 -0.57 -4.98 -5.72
C VAL A 101 -0.11 -6.18 -6.58
N PRO A 102 0.39 -6.01 -7.82
CA PRO A 102 0.84 -7.15 -8.61
C PRO A 102 1.98 -7.96 -7.98
N HIS A 103 2.68 -7.41 -7.00
CA HIS A 103 3.83 -8.03 -6.34
C HIS A 103 3.47 -8.66 -4.98
N CYS A 104 2.20 -8.62 -4.60
CA CYS A 104 1.71 -9.29 -3.41
C CYS A 104 1.44 -10.76 -3.68
N ARG A 105 1.53 -11.60 -2.64
CA ARG A 105 1.35 -13.05 -2.75
C ARG A 105 -0.08 -13.47 -3.01
N ARG A 106 -1.05 -12.72 -2.51
CA ARG A 106 -2.46 -13.06 -2.55
C ARG A 106 -3.23 -12.07 -3.39
N GLU A 107 -4.43 -12.46 -3.78
CA GLU A 107 -5.34 -11.59 -4.50
C GLU A 107 -5.76 -10.41 -3.63
N ILE A 108 -5.70 -9.21 -4.21
CA ILE A 108 -6.07 -7.97 -3.56
C ILE A 108 -7.05 -7.25 -4.47
N ILE A 109 -8.14 -6.77 -3.89
CA ILE A 109 -9.15 -6.00 -4.61
C ILE A 109 -8.64 -4.56 -4.74
N LEU A 110 -8.51 -4.11 -5.98
CA LEU A 110 -8.18 -2.70 -6.27
C LEU A 110 -9.47 -1.90 -6.37
N ASP A 111 -9.55 -0.81 -5.62
CA ASP A 111 -10.68 0.12 -5.69
C ASP A 111 -10.18 1.56 -5.58
N ASP A 112 -10.01 2.20 -6.73
CA ASP A 112 -9.50 3.57 -6.80
C ASP A 112 -10.46 4.60 -6.20
N ASP A 113 -11.73 4.26 -6.09
CA ASP A 113 -12.80 5.17 -5.67
C ASP A 113 -13.32 4.88 -4.25
N LEU A 114 -12.60 4.06 -3.49
CA LEU A 114 -13.09 3.61 -2.17
C LEU A 114 -13.45 4.79 -1.24
N LEU A 115 -12.59 5.80 -1.17
CA LEU A 115 -12.84 6.98 -0.34
C LEU A 115 -14.10 7.71 -0.79
N LEU A 116 -14.26 7.91 -2.09
CA LEU A 116 -15.43 8.58 -2.65
C LEU A 116 -16.72 7.78 -2.41
N LYS A 117 -16.65 6.47 -2.51
CA LYS A 117 -17.79 5.59 -2.18
C LYS A 117 -18.17 5.72 -0.71
N GLY A 118 -17.19 5.76 0.18
CA GLY A 118 -17.40 5.96 1.61
C GLY A 118 -18.05 7.30 1.91
N LEU A 119 -17.56 8.38 1.30
CA LEU A 119 -18.14 9.71 1.44
C LEU A 119 -19.58 9.76 0.94
N ALA A 120 -19.88 9.11 -0.17
CA ALA A 120 -21.24 9.03 -0.69
C ALA A 120 -22.19 8.31 0.27
N ILE A 121 -21.73 7.24 0.90
CA ILE A 121 -22.51 6.50 1.91
C ILE A 121 -22.80 7.40 3.12
N ILE A 122 -21.80 8.11 3.63
CA ILE A 122 -21.95 9.03 4.74
C ILE A 122 -22.95 10.14 4.39
N TYR A 123 -22.81 10.71 3.22
CA TYR A 123 -23.73 11.76 2.73
C TYR A 123 -25.18 11.25 2.73
N LYS A 124 -25.43 10.07 2.17
CA LYS A 124 -26.77 9.48 2.12
C LYS A 124 -27.36 9.22 3.51
N LYS A 125 -26.53 8.79 4.46
CA LYS A 125 -26.98 8.53 5.83
C LYS A 125 -27.34 9.81 6.59
N ASN A 126 -26.75 10.93 6.23
CA ASN A 126 -26.97 12.21 6.90
C ASN A 126 -27.90 13.14 6.13
N ARG A 127 -28.36 12.74 4.97
CA ARG A 127 -29.31 13.51 4.17
C ARG A 127 -30.70 13.39 4.76
N LYS A 128 -31.34 14.52 4.96
CA LYS A 128 -32.74 14.62 5.43
C LYS A 128 -33.71 14.71 4.26
#